data_8c4d1a9294f4821d81abb63023458c25
#
_entry.id   8c4d1a9294f4821d81abb63023458c25
#
_cell.length_a   1.000
_cell.length_b   1.000
_cell.length_c   1.000
_cell.angle_alpha   90.00
_cell.angle_beta   90.00
_cell.angle_gamma   90.00
#
_symmetry.space_group_name_H-M   'P 1'
#
loop_
_entity.id
_entity.type
_entity.pdbx_description
1 polymer ?
#
loop_
_entity_poly.entity_id
_entity_poly.type
_entity_poly.pdbx_seq_one_letter_code
_entity_poly.pdbx_strand_id
1 'polypeptide(L)'
;MVAAALYDRTGQVLIAQRPAGKPLAGRWEFPGGKVAAGESEHAALVRELREELGIEVTAGRPFMRLTHAYADRDVELSLWVIERFSGTPRSLDRQQLKWVAPRQLAQQDLLEADRPFIEALRDLPAPG
;
A
#
# COMPACT_ATOMS: atom_id res chain seq x y z
N MET A 1 -7.93 5.04 6.39
CA MET A 1 -6.57 4.86 5.86
C MET A 1 -6.60 4.53 4.38
N VAL A 2 -5.57 4.92 3.68
CA VAL A 2 -5.40 4.59 2.26
C VAL A 2 -4.14 3.76 2.08
N ALA A 3 -4.15 2.87 1.11
CA ALA A 3 -3.01 2.04 0.75
C ALA A 3 -2.91 1.95 -0.76
N ALA A 4 -1.71 1.68 -1.27
CA ALA A 4 -1.44 1.67 -2.70
C ALA A 4 -1.03 0.30 -3.20
N ALA A 5 -1.66 -0.15 -4.27
CA ALA A 5 -1.13 -1.21 -5.11
C ALA A 5 -0.27 -0.54 -6.19
N LEU A 6 1.03 -0.49 -5.96
CA LEU A 6 2.01 0.15 -6.83
C LEU A 6 2.75 -0.93 -7.59
N TYR A 7 2.70 -0.86 -8.92
CA TYR A 7 3.29 -1.89 -9.79
C TYR A 7 4.55 -1.40 -10.47
N ASP A 8 5.52 -2.30 -10.63
CA ASP A 8 6.65 -2.06 -11.53
C ASP A 8 6.30 -2.49 -12.96
N ARG A 9 7.29 -2.38 -13.85
CA ARG A 9 7.09 -2.72 -15.27
C ARG A 9 6.82 -4.21 -15.50
N THR A 10 7.21 -5.07 -14.57
CA THR A 10 7.03 -6.52 -14.68
C THR A 10 5.74 -7.00 -14.03
N GLY A 11 4.95 -6.08 -13.46
CA GLY A 11 3.70 -6.41 -12.78
C GLY A 11 3.87 -6.85 -11.34
N GLN A 12 5.04 -6.63 -10.75
CA GLN A 12 5.26 -6.87 -9.32
C GLN A 12 4.71 -5.70 -8.51
N VAL A 13 4.24 -6.01 -7.30
CA VAL A 13 3.64 -5.06 -6.37
C VAL A 13 4.63 -4.73 -5.27
N LEU A 14 4.69 -3.45 -4.90
CA LEU A 14 5.58 -2.99 -3.83
C LEU A 14 4.93 -3.21 -2.47
N ILE A 15 5.68 -3.84 -1.56
CA ILE A 15 5.32 -3.90 -0.14
C ILE A 15 6.45 -3.31 0.69
N ALA A 16 6.08 -2.80 1.87
CA ALA A 16 7.01 -2.16 2.80
C ALA A 16 6.96 -2.86 4.14
N GLN A 17 8.11 -3.02 4.78
CA GLN A 17 8.19 -3.63 6.10
C GLN A 17 8.14 -2.57 7.18
N ARG A 18 7.30 -2.76 8.17
CA ARG A 18 7.20 -1.84 9.31
C ARG A 18 8.52 -1.86 10.09
N PRO A 19 9.13 -0.67 10.32
CA PRO A 19 10.44 -0.63 10.99
C PRO A 19 10.34 -0.96 12.47
N ALA A 20 11.49 -1.27 13.08
CA ALA A 20 11.60 -1.49 14.51
C ALA A 20 11.10 -0.25 15.28
N GLY A 21 10.46 -0.48 16.42
CA GLY A 21 9.91 0.58 17.26
C GLY A 21 8.48 0.98 16.94
N LYS A 22 7.93 0.52 15.84
CA LYS A 22 6.51 0.74 15.50
C LYS A 22 5.67 -0.49 15.89
N PRO A 23 4.35 -0.32 16.14
CA PRO A 23 3.48 -1.46 16.34
C PRO A 23 3.55 -2.43 15.16
N LEU A 24 3.55 -3.74 15.45
CA LEU A 24 3.61 -4.80 14.44
C LEU A 24 4.88 -4.73 13.58
N ALA A 25 6.00 -4.32 14.19
CA ALA A 25 7.30 -4.25 13.52
C ALA A 25 7.66 -5.59 12.88
N GLY A 26 8.27 -5.53 11.68
CA GLY A 26 8.65 -6.72 10.93
C GLY A 26 7.57 -7.23 9.99
N ARG A 27 6.31 -6.84 10.17
CA ARG A 27 5.23 -7.18 9.24
C ARG A 27 5.33 -6.33 7.99
N TRP A 28 4.88 -6.90 6.89
CA TRP A 28 4.82 -6.21 5.60
C TRP A 28 3.44 -5.62 5.36
N GLU A 29 3.38 -4.53 4.60
CA GLU A 29 2.13 -3.83 4.29
C GLU A 29 2.22 -3.16 2.94
N PHE A 30 1.07 -2.83 2.35
CA PHE A 30 1.04 -1.94 1.20
C PHE A 30 1.35 -0.51 1.68
N PRO A 31 2.15 0.25 0.91
CA PRO A 31 2.48 1.61 1.32
C PRO A 31 1.24 2.49 1.35
N GLY A 32 1.21 3.44 2.27
CA GLY A 32 0.08 4.35 2.46
C GLY A 32 0.08 4.94 3.86
N GLY A 33 -1.08 5.40 4.31
CA GLY A 33 -1.19 6.00 5.62
C GLY A 33 -2.57 6.57 5.91
N LYS A 34 -2.63 7.45 6.91
CA LYS A 34 -3.87 8.03 7.39
C LYS A 34 -4.30 9.19 6.50
N VAL A 35 -5.62 9.30 6.30
CA VAL A 35 -6.22 10.48 5.66
C VAL A 35 -6.34 11.57 6.72
N ALA A 36 -5.76 12.74 6.44
CA ALA A 36 -5.84 13.87 7.35
C ALA A 36 -7.22 14.54 7.27
N ALA A 37 -7.57 15.28 8.32
CA ALA A 37 -8.83 16.00 8.35
C ALA A 37 -8.92 16.97 7.16
N GLY A 38 -10.04 16.94 6.43
CA GLY A 38 -10.26 17.78 5.26
C GLY A 38 -9.54 17.32 3.99
N GLU A 39 -8.81 16.23 4.06
CA GLU A 39 -8.06 15.69 2.93
C GLU A 39 -8.89 14.60 2.24
N SER A 40 -8.88 14.56 0.91
CA SER A 40 -9.48 13.44 0.19
C SER A 40 -8.58 12.21 0.26
N GLU A 41 -9.14 11.03 -0.01
CA GLU A 41 -8.32 9.81 -0.08
C GLU A 41 -7.23 9.93 -1.13
N HIS A 42 -7.55 10.48 -2.29
CA HIS A 42 -6.57 10.66 -3.36
C HIS A 42 -5.43 11.60 -2.92
N ALA A 43 -5.76 12.72 -2.30
CA ALA A 43 -4.75 13.65 -1.80
C ALA A 43 -3.86 13.01 -0.74
N ALA A 44 -4.47 12.25 0.18
CA ALA A 44 -3.73 11.51 1.21
C ALA A 44 -2.75 10.52 0.59
N LEU A 45 -3.21 9.78 -0.41
CA LEU A 45 -2.39 8.80 -1.10
C LEU A 45 -1.18 9.47 -1.78
N VAL A 46 -1.42 10.55 -2.52
CA VAL A 46 -0.35 11.32 -3.18
C VAL A 46 0.66 11.80 -2.15
N ARG A 47 0.19 12.37 -1.05
CA ARG A 47 1.06 12.89 0.01
C ARG A 47 1.86 11.78 0.69
N GLU A 48 1.19 10.68 1.07
CA GLU A 48 1.86 9.58 1.77
C GLU A 48 2.95 8.92 0.91
N LEU A 49 2.67 8.71 -0.37
CA LEU A 49 3.66 8.08 -1.24
C LEU A 49 4.82 9.01 -1.56
N ARG A 50 4.58 10.33 -1.57
CA ARG A 50 5.66 11.30 -1.67
C ARG A 50 6.54 11.27 -0.44
N GLU A 51 5.95 11.26 0.76
CA GLU A 51 6.69 11.28 2.02
C GLU A 51 7.45 9.98 2.26
N GLU A 52 6.84 8.84 1.95
CA GLU A 52 7.42 7.55 2.27
C GLU A 52 8.37 7.02 1.20
N LEU A 53 8.07 7.29 -0.07
CA LEU A 53 8.75 6.66 -1.21
C LEU A 53 9.42 7.65 -2.15
N GLY A 54 9.15 8.94 -2.01
CA GLY A 54 9.72 9.96 -2.88
C GLY A 54 9.20 9.95 -4.30
N ILE A 55 8.00 9.42 -4.54
CA ILE A 55 7.41 9.37 -5.86
C ILE A 55 6.23 10.35 -5.96
N GLU A 56 5.89 10.74 -7.21
CA GLU A 56 4.73 11.58 -7.49
C GLU A 56 3.69 10.76 -8.24
N VAL A 57 2.57 10.51 -7.57
CA VAL A 57 1.43 9.82 -8.16
C VAL A 57 0.66 10.80 -9.01
N THR A 58 0.45 10.46 -10.29
CA THR A 58 -0.29 11.30 -11.23
C THR A 58 -1.63 10.70 -11.64
N ALA A 59 -1.82 9.40 -11.50
CA ALA A 59 -3.10 8.75 -11.75
C ALA A 59 -3.26 7.54 -10.86
N GLY A 60 -4.42 7.43 -10.23
CA GLY A 60 -4.79 6.29 -9.42
C GLY A 60 -6.30 6.17 -9.35
N ARG A 61 -6.79 4.98 -9.04
CA ARG A 61 -8.23 4.75 -8.91
C ARG A 61 -8.52 3.93 -7.66
N PRO A 62 -9.63 4.22 -6.96
CA PRO A 62 -10.04 3.36 -5.86
C PRO A 62 -10.40 1.98 -6.40
N PHE A 63 -9.95 0.96 -5.70
CA PHE A 63 -10.15 -0.41 -6.13
C PHE A 63 -11.02 -1.20 -5.15
N MET A 64 -10.70 -1.12 -3.86
CA MET A 64 -11.37 -1.94 -2.86
C MET A 64 -11.34 -1.23 -1.51
N ARG A 65 -12.44 -1.32 -0.76
CA ARG A 65 -12.53 -0.77 0.59
C ARG A 65 -13.05 -1.84 1.52
N LEU A 66 -12.44 -1.92 2.70
CA LEU A 66 -12.88 -2.85 3.72
C LEU A 66 -12.69 -2.26 5.10
N THR A 67 -13.36 -2.86 6.10
CA THR A 67 -13.17 -2.53 7.50
C THR A 67 -12.57 -3.76 8.18
N HIS A 68 -11.48 -3.56 8.92
CA HIS A 68 -10.87 -4.61 9.71
C HIS A 68 -11.00 -4.29 11.19
N ALA A 69 -11.54 -5.24 11.95
CA ALA A 69 -11.72 -5.09 13.39
C ALA A 69 -10.48 -5.59 14.13
N TYR A 70 -9.78 -4.65 14.78
CA TYR A 70 -8.77 -4.99 15.78
C TYR A 70 -9.44 -5.07 17.16
N ALA A 71 -8.72 -5.58 18.16
CA ALA A 71 -9.27 -5.77 19.50
C ALA A 71 -9.77 -4.44 20.12
N ASP A 72 -9.13 -3.34 19.81
CA ASP A 72 -9.39 -2.02 20.42
C ASP A 72 -10.07 -1.03 19.49
N ARG A 73 -10.21 -1.33 18.20
CA ARG A 73 -10.77 -0.40 17.22
C ARG A 73 -11.04 -1.07 15.87
N ASP A 74 -11.89 -0.43 15.08
CA ASP A 74 -12.08 -0.77 13.67
C ASP A 74 -11.23 0.17 12.80
N VAL A 75 -10.63 -0.39 11.76
CA VAL A 75 -9.86 0.39 10.78
C VAL A 75 -10.51 0.23 9.41
N GLU A 76 -10.90 1.35 8.81
CA GLU A 76 -11.36 1.38 7.43
C GLU A 76 -10.15 1.59 6.53
N LEU A 77 -10.00 0.71 5.55
CA LEU A 77 -8.84 0.71 4.66
C LEU A 77 -9.29 0.68 3.21
N SER A 78 -8.86 1.70 2.46
CA SER A 78 -9.13 1.82 1.02
C SER A 78 -7.87 1.52 0.26
N LEU A 79 -7.93 0.52 -0.63
CA LEU A 79 -6.83 0.19 -1.52
C LEU A 79 -7.06 0.84 -2.88
N TRP A 80 -6.06 1.58 -3.34
CA TRP A 80 -6.04 2.25 -4.64
C TRP A 80 -5.03 1.59 -5.55
N VAL A 81 -5.37 1.42 -6.81
CA VAL A 81 -4.42 0.98 -7.83
C VAL A 81 -3.78 2.23 -8.42
N ILE A 82 -2.45 2.28 -8.38
CA ILE A 82 -1.68 3.39 -8.95
C ILE A 82 -1.46 3.08 -10.42
N GLU A 83 -2.04 3.91 -11.28
CA GLU A 83 -1.96 3.71 -12.73
C GLU A 83 -0.78 4.43 -13.34
N ARG A 84 -0.33 5.54 -12.74
CA ARG A 84 0.78 6.32 -13.26
C ARG A 84 1.47 7.08 -12.13
N PHE A 85 2.80 7.04 -12.14
CA PHE A 85 3.61 7.82 -11.21
C PHE A 85 4.96 8.13 -11.84
N SER A 86 5.66 9.12 -11.29
CA SER A 86 7.03 9.45 -11.69
C SER A 86 7.98 9.28 -10.50
N GLY A 87 9.24 9.04 -10.81
CA GLY A 87 10.26 8.78 -9.79
C GLY A 87 10.46 7.29 -9.54
N THR A 88 11.51 6.96 -8.83
CA THR A 88 11.81 5.59 -8.41
C THR A 88 11.53 5.46 -6.93
N PRO A 89 10.67 4.50 -6.50
CA PRO A 89 10.40 4.32 -5.08
C PRO A 89 11.67 3.99 -4.30
N ARG A 90 11.83 4.67 -3.17
CA ARG A 90 12.95 4.44 -2.27
C ARG A 90 12.47 4.62 -0.83
N SER A 91 13.17 3.99 0.10
CA SER A 91 12.81 4.08 1.51
C SER A 91 13.22 5.44 2.09
N LEU A 92 12.25 6.28 2.41
CA LEU A 92 12.48 7.56 3.06
C LEU A 92 12.10 7.54 4.54
N ASP A 93 11.52 6.43 5.03
CA ASP A 93 11.04 6.30 6.41
C ASP A 93 11.60 5.05 7.08
N ARG A 94 12.81 4.68 6.72
CA ARG A 94 13.59 3.56 7.29
C ARG A 94 12.92 2.19 7.16
N GLN A 95 11.86 2.05 6.37
CA GLN A 95 11.24 0.77 6.07
C GLN A 95 12.04 0.04 4.99
N GLN A 96 11.99 -1.29 5.00
CA GLN A 96 12.49 -2.07 3.88
C GLN A 96 11.42 -2.15 2.81
N LEU A 97 11.83 -2.22 1.55
CA LEU A 97 10.94 -2.33 0.41
C LEU A 97 11.21 -3.63 -0.34
N LYS A 98 10.17 -4.22 -0.89
CA LYS A 98 10.28 -5.44 -1.67
C LYS A 98 9.22 -5.46 -2.77
N TRP A 99 9.63 -5.85 -3.99
CA TRP A 99 8.72 -6.08 -5.10
C TRP A 99 8.34 -7.56 -5.11
N VAL A 100 7.05 -7.85 -5.17
CA VAL A 100 6.51 -9.21 -5.06
C VAL A 100 5.48 -9.43 -6.14
N ALA A 101 5.57 -10.58 -6.83
CA ALA A 101 4.52 -10.95 -7.78
C ALA A 101 3.20 -11.13 -7.02
N PRO A 102 2.06 -10.67 -7.58
CA PRO A 102 0.77 -10.79 -6.88
C PRO A 102 0.46 -12.20 -6.41
N ARG A 103 0.81 -13.23 -7.19
CA ARG A 103 0.58 -14.64 -6.81
C ARG A 103 1.43 -15.09 -5.62
N GLN A 104 2.45 -14.32 -5.23
CA GLN A 104 3.32 -14.64 -4.11
C GLN A 104 3.02 -13.81 -2.87
N LEU A 105 2.04 -12.92 -2.93
CA LEU A 105 1.68 -12.07 -1.78
C LEU A 105 1.24 -12.90 -0.58
N ALA A 106 0.53 -14.01 -0.81
CA ALA A 106 0.06 -14.86 0.28
C ALA A 106 1.20 -15.50 1.09
N GLN A 107 2.41 -15.58 0.52
CA GLN A 107 3.58 -16.15 1.18
C GLN A 107 4.33 -15.12 2.02
N GLN A 108 3.96 -13.85 1.93
CA GLN A 108 4.60 -12.79 2.69
C GLN A 108 3.95 -12.64 4.05
N ASP A 109 4.70 -12.13 5.01
CA ASP A 109 4.19 -11.87 6.36
C ASP A 109 3.47 -10.53 6.41
N LEU A 110 2.34 -10.45 5.69
CA LEU A 110 1.54 -9.23 5.59
C LEU A 110 0.73 -8.97 6.85
N LEU A 111 0.49 -7.69 7.14
CA LEU A 111 -0.47 -7.29 8.16
C LEU A 111 -1.81 -7.96 7.88
N GLU A 112 -2.47 -8.37 8.95
CA GLU A 112 -3.76 -9.06 8.84
C GLU A 112 -4.80 -8.22 8.10
N ALA A 113 -4.80 -6.90 8.31
CA ALA A 113 -5.74 -6.00 7.65
C ALA A 113 -5.55 -5.96 6.12
N ASP A 114 -4.34 -6.24 5.63
CA ASP A 114 -4.04 -6.20 4.19
C ASP A 114 -4.32 -7.53 3.47
N ARG A 115 -4.48 -8.62 4.22
CA ARG A 115 -4.66 -9.95 3.61
C ARG A 115 -5.87 -10.08 2.70
N PRO A 116 -7.02 -9.45 2.99
CA PRO A 116 -8.17 -9.57 2.08
C PRO A 116 -7.93 -9.01 0.67
N PHE A 117 -6.91 -8.17 0.50
CA PHE A 117 -6.58 -7.63 -0.82
C PHE A 117 -5.83 -8.62 -1.71
N ILE A 118 -5.27 -9.70 -1.12
CA ILE A 118 -4.39 -10.62 -1.86
C ILE A 118 -5.09 -11.26 -3.05
N GLU A 119 -6.26 -11.84 -2.84
CA GLU A 119 -6.99 -12.50 -3.93
C GLU A 119 -7.42 -11.51 -5.00
N ALA A 120 -7.90 -10.33 -4.58
CA ALA A 120 -8.33 -9.31 -5.50
C ALA A 120 -7.19 -8.82 -6.39
N LEU A 121 -5.99 -8.65 -5.81
CA LEU A 121 -4.82 -8.21 -6.57
C LEU A 121 -4.27 -9.33 -7.48
N ARG A 122 -4.36 -10.59 -7.03
CA ARG A 122 -3.91 -11.73 -7.84
C ARG A 122 -4.69 -11.82 -9.15
N ASP A 123 -5.99 -11.52 -9.10
CA ASP A 123 -6.88 -11.63 -10.25
C ASP A 123 -6.94 -10.35 -11.08
N LEU A 124 -6.31 -9.27 -10.63
CA LEU A 124 -6.31 -7.98 -11.33
C LEU A 124 -5.14 -7.90 -12.30
N PRO A 125 -5.38 -7.59 -13.59
CA PRO A 125 -4.28 -7.34 -14.51
C PRO A 125 -3.50 -6.10 -14.06
N ALA A 126 -2.16 -6.17 -14.15
CA ALA A 126 -1.33 -5.04 -13.83
C ALA A 126 -1.62 -3.88 -14.79
N PRO A 127 -1.55 -2.61 -14.30
CA PRO A 127 -1.69 -1.46 -15.19
C PRO A 127 -0.61 -1.48 -16.26
N GLY A 128 -1.04 -1.32 -17.48
CA GLY A 128 -0.15 -1.42 -18.62
C GLY A 128 0.55 -0.13 -18.95
#